data_0f0de5d2476582ee76a600876d07b711
#
_entry.id   0f0de5d2476582ee76a600876d07b711
#
_cell.length_a   1.000
_cell.length_b   1.000
_cell.length_c   1.000
_cell.angle_alpha   90.00
_cell.angle_beta   90.00
_cell.angle_gamma   90.00
#
_symmetry.space_group_name_H-M   'P 1'
#
loop_
_entity.id
_entity.type
_entity.pdbx_description
1 polymer ?
#
loop_
_entity_poly.entity_id
_entity_poly.type
_entity_poly.pdbx_seq_one_letter_code
_entity_poly.pdbx_strand_id
1 'polypeptide(L)'
;MARFLAPPAHKPEXTGPAADARYKRLRMQVFTGSFVGYAAFYLVRNNFAMAMPALESLGIHKGELGTVMAMNAXAYALSKFLMGSVSDRSDARKFLPLGLVLAALAMAFMVVPVTGLDLPAHPERKMWAIILLGALNFLVGWFNGMGWPPCGRVMTHWFSQXERGTMMSIWNCAHNVGGALVGPMATYGALWFGSWFFGADKELYLLAGAFIFPAAVAXLVAXVAYCLLRDTPQSCGLPSIEKWRNDYPKNYSEKSEEVLSTKEIFLKYVFPNRFLWYIACANAFIYMVRYGALNWAPTLLTAQGISLDEAGWAYFAFEFAAIPGTLFCGWLSDKVFKGRRALPTMIFMAAIIVFLVLYWQFMNNITMVIISLIGIGFLIYGPVMLIGVQALDLAPKNAAGTAAGLTGFFGYFFGTAILANMLVGYVAQTAGWGWTFVLLIGACVMSIFFMGLTYKEERAAHSK
;
A
#
# COMPACT_ATOMS: atom_id res chain seq x y z
N MET A 1 5.76 -4.50 -26.71
CA MET A 1 5.22 -3.70 -25.60
C MET A 1 5.42 -2.21 -25.85
N ALA A 2 6.52 -1.87 -26.41
CA ALA A 2 7.00 -0.50 -26.42
C ALA A 2 6.07 0.50 -27.11
N ARG A 3 5.52 0.16 -28.26
CA ARG A 3 4.77 1.15 -29.05
C ARG A 3 3.46 1.60 -28.41
N PHE A 4 2.71 0.66 -27.85
CA PHE A 4 1.41 1.00 -27.23
C PHE A 4 1.58 1.91 -26.04
N LEU A 5 2.60 1.65 -25.20
CA LEU A 5 2.83 2.40 -23.97
C LEU A 5 3.82 3.55 -24.12
N ALA A 6 4.37 3.76 -25.31
CA ALA A 6 5.38 4.79 -25.52
C ALA A 6 4.83 6.18 -25.18
N PRO A 7 5.65 7.07 -24.59
CA PRO A 7 5.21 8.42 -24.30
C PRO A 7 4.80 9.13 -25.59
N PRO A 8 3.73 9.94 -25.54
CA PRO A 8 3.32 10.69 -26.74
C PRO A 8 4.34 11.74 -27.14
N ALA A 9 4.38 12.05 -28.42
CA ALA A 9 5.29 13.06 -28.94
C ALA A 9 4.95 14.44 -28.38
N HIS A 10 5.97 15.27 -28.21
CA HIS A 10 5.78 16.65 -27.78
C HIS A 10 5.11 17.45 -28.89
N LYS A 11 4.14 18.28 -28.54
CA LYS A 11 3.44 19.16 -29.47
C LYS A 11 4.04 20.55 -29.45
N PRO A 12 3.86 21.36 -30.51
CA PRO A 12 4.32 22.75 -30.51
C PRO A 12 3.76 23.52 -29.31
N GLU A 13 4.63 24.29 -28.67
CA GLU A 13 4.33 24.97 -27.41
C GLU A 13 3.44 26.20 -27.59
N UNK A 14 2.40 26.25 -26.93
CA UNK A 14 1.58 27.29 -26.95
C UNK A 14 1.93 28.11 -25.82
N THR A 15 1.79 29.39 -25.91
CA THR A 15 1.99 30.38 -24.87
C THR A 15 0.88 31.40 -24.86
N GLY A 16 0.81 32.19 -23.81
CA GLY A 16 -0.18 33.24 -23.66
C GLY A 16 -1.23 32.94 -22.61
N PRO A 17 -2.20 33.87 -22.38
CA PRO A 17 -3.19 33.71 -21.31
C PRO A 17 -4.07 32.47 -21.47
N ALA A 18 -4.44 32.09 -22.69
CA ALA A 18 -5.26 30.91 -22.92
C ALA A 18 -4.48 29.63 -22.55
N ALA A 19 -3.20 29.60 -22.89
CA ALA A 19 -2.34 28.45 -22.54
C ALA A 19 -2.14 28.36 -21.02
N ASP A 20 -2.00 29.51 -20.34
CA ASP A 20 -1.88 29.52 -18.87
C ASP A 20 -3.14 28.98 -18.21
N ALA A 21 -4.32 29.40 -18.68
CA ALA A 21 -5.60 28.91 -18.13
C ALA A 21 -5.74 27.41 -18.36
N ARG A 22 -5.35 26.94 -19.55
CA ARG A 22 -5.39 25.53 -19.88
C ARG A 22 -4.41 24.73 -19.02
N TYR A 23 -3.22 25.29 -18.73
CA TYR A 23 -2.24 24.64 -17.86
C TYR A 23 -2.80 24.43 -16.46
N LYS A 24 -3.40 25.49 -15.88
CA LYS A 24 -3.98 25.40 -14.53
C LYS A 24 -5.09 24.36 -14.47
N ARG A 25 -5.95 24.32 -15.50
CA ARG A 25 -7.04 23.36 -15.57
C ARG A 25 -6.51 21.94 -15.70
N LEU A 26 -5.55 21.72 -16.59
CA LEU A 26 -4.98 20.39 -16.82
C LEU A 26 -4.21 19.85 -15.62
N ARG A 27 -3.47 20.73 -14.90
CA ARG A 27 -2.75 20.30 -13.71
C ARG A 27 -3.70 19.69 -12.68
N MET A 28 -4.80 20.38 -12.42
CA MET A 28 -5.77 19.90 -11.42
C MET A 28 -6.52 18.68 -11.92
N GLN A 29 -6.81 18.64 -13.21
CA GLN A 29 -7.42 17.47 -13.84
C GLN A 29 -6.51 16.24 -13.71
N VAL A 30 -5.24 16.39 -14.02
CA VAL A 30 -4.25 15.31 -13.95
C VAL A 30 -4.04 14.87 -12.50
N PHE A 31 -3.98 15.84 -11.58
CA PHE A 31 -3.89 15.54 -10.16
C PHE A 31 -5.07 14.69 -9.70
N THR A 32 -6.29 15.10 -10.07
CA THR A 32 -7.51 14.36 -9.73
C THR A 32 -7.47 12.94 -10.31
N GLY A 33 -7.05 12.82 -11.57
CA GLY A 33 -6.93 11.50 -12.21
C GLY A 33 -5.95 10.58 -11.50
N SER A 34 -4.81 11.11 -11.09
CA SER A 34 -3.83 10.31 -10.37
C SER A 34 -4.30 9.95 -8.96
N PHE A 35 -5.03 10.86 -8.30
CA PHE A 35 -5.57 10.62 -6.98
C PHE A 35 -6.62 9.50 -7.02
N VAL A 36 -7.64 9.64 -7.88
CA VAL A 36 -8.69 8.63 -7.93
C VAL A 36 -8.19 7.30 -8.48
N GLY A 37 -7.26 7.35 -9.45
CA GLY A 37 -6.66 6.12 -9.98
C GLY A 37 -5.88 5.36 -8.93
N TYR A 38 -5.08 6.05 -8.15
CA TYR A 38 -4.30 5.40 -7.10
C TYR A 38 -5.19 4.89 -5.97
N ALA A 39 -6.23 5.66 -5.61
CA ALA A 39 -7.21 5.18 -4.63
C ALA A 39 -7.87 3.89 -5.12
N ALA A 40 -8.19 3.81 -6.42
CA ALA A 40 -8.81 2.61 -6.99
C ALA A 40 -7.87 1.40 -6.98
N PHE A 41 -6.56 1.61 -7.09
CA PHE A 41 -5.61 0.50 -6.91
C PHE A 41 -5.78 -0.13 -5.53
N TYR A 42 -6.06 0.67 -4.51
CA TYR A 42 -6.27 0.14 -3.17
C TYR A 42 -7.62 -0.55 -3.01
N LEU A 43 -8.59 -0.26 -3.91
CA LEU A 43 -9.85 -1.03 -3.93
C LEU A 43 -9.65 -2.47 -4.39
N VAL A 44 -8.58 -2.75 -5.11
CA VAL A 44 -8.32 -4.08 -5.67
C VAL A 44 -6.93 -4.58 -5.28
N ARG A 45 -6.52 -4.32 -4.06
CA ARG A 45 -5.21 -4.76 -3.58
C ARG A 45 -5.30 -5.87 -2.53
N ASN A 46 -5.96 -5.58 -1.42
CA ASN A 46 -5.93 -6.43 -0.23
C ASN A 46 -7.27 -7.07 0.07
N ASN A 47 -8.09 -7.23 -0.94
CA ASN A 47 -9.47 -7.70 -0.79
C ASN A 47 -9.54 -9.12 -0.27
N PHE A 48 -8.50 -9.92 -0.48
CA PHE A 48 -8.47 -11.29 -0.01
C PHE A 48 -8.70 -11.36 1.50
N ALA A 49 -8.23 -10.35 2.25
CA ALA A 49 -8.45 -10.30 3.69
C ALA A 49 -9.94 -10.33 4.04
N MET A 50 -10.77 -9.60 3.26
CA MET A 50 -12.22 -9.58 3.49
C MET A 50 -12.91 -10.88 3.06
N ALA A 51 -12.31 -11.61 2.12
CA ALA A 51 -12.89 -12.87 1.63
C ALA A 51 -12.51 -14.06 2.50
N MET A 52 -11.51 -13.93 3.37
CA MET A 52 -11.01 -15.08 4.13
C MET A 52 -12.05 -15.76 5.00
N PRO A 53 -12.98 -15.06 5.66
CA PRO A 53 -14.01 -15.79 6.44
C PRO A 53 -14.85 -16.72 5.57
N ALA A 54 -15.24 -16.30 4.37
CA ALA A 54 -16.02 -17.17 3.47
C ALA A 54 -15.18 -18.36 3.00
N LEU A 55 -13.91 -18.14 2.70
CA LEU A 55 -13.03 -19.21 2.23
C LEU A 55 -12.73 -20.21 3.36
N GLU A 56 -12.62 -19.72 4.60
CA GLU A 56 -12.43 -20.60 5.74
C GLU A 56 -13.63 -21.52 5.95
N SER A 57 -14.84 -21.01 5.71
CA SER A 57 -16.05 -21.82 5.81
C SER A 57 -16.08 -22.95 4.77
N LEU A 58 -15.32 -22.81 3.68
CA LEU A 58 -15.16 -23.87 2.65
C LEU A 58 -14.06 -24.86 2.98
N GLY A 59 -13.41 -24.73 4.12
CA GLY A 59 -12.39 -25.67 4.56
C GLY A 59 -10.97 -25.26 4.29
N ILE A 60 -10.74 -24.05 3.80
CA ILE A 60 -9.37 -23.56 3.59
C ILE A 60 -8.85 -23.02 4.92
N HIS A 61 -7.75 -23.60 5.39
CA HIS A 61 -7.21 -23.28 6.71
C HIS A 61 -6.47 -21.93 6.73
N LYS A 62 -6.34 -21.36 7.93
CA LYS A 62 -5.72 -20.04 8.10
C LYS A 62 -4.30 -19.99 7.57
N GLY A 63 -3.50 -21.05 7.77
CA GLY A 63 -2.16 -21.11 7.23
C GLY A 63 -2.13 -21.06 5.71
N GLU A 64 -3.07 -21.77 5.08
CA GLU A 64 -3.22 -21.76 3.62
C GLU A 64 -3.68 -20.38 3.11
N LEU A 65 -4.63 -19.77 3.82
CA LEU A 65 -5.10 -18.42 3.49
C LEU A 65 -3.97 -17.40 3.60
N GLY A 66 -3.16 -17.51 4.66
CA GLY A 66 -2.01 -16.64 4.85
C GLY A 66 -0.98 -16.79 3.73
N THR A 67 -0.79 -18.03 3.23
CA THR A 67 0.12 -18.27 2.10
C THR A 67 -0.40 -17.61 0.83
N VAL A 68 -1.71 -17.68 0.57
CA VAL A 68 -2.31 -17.00 -0.59
C VAL A 68 -2.10 -15.49 -0.48
N MET A 69 -2.33 -14.91 0.70
CA MET A 69 -2.08 -13.48 0.91
C MET A 69 -0.60 -13.13 0.70
N ALA A 70 0.29 -14.02 1.11
CA ALA A 70 1.73 -13.79 0.97
C ALA A 70 2.15 -13.68 -0.50
N MET A 71 1.46 -14.40 -1.39
CA MET A 71 1.73 -14.30 -2.83
C MET A 71 1.51 -12.88 -3.35
N ASN A 72 0.48 -12.22 -2.86
CA ASN A 72 0.21 -10.82 -3.24
C ASN A 72 1.37 -9.91 -2.81
N ALA A 73 1.76 -9.99 -1.59
CA ALA A 73 2.83 -9.14 -1.06
C ALA A 73 4.18 -9.41 -1.70
N UNK A 74 4.39 -10.46 -2.03
CA UNK A 74 5.51 -10.80 -2.65
C UNK A 74 5.63 -10.25 -3.96
N ALA A 75 4.55 -10.48 -4.67
CA ALA A 75 4.51 -9.96 -6.04
C ALA A 75 4.60 -8.44 -6.07
N TYR A 76 3.91 -7.78 -5.15
CA TYR A 76 3.93 -6.33 -5.07
C TYR A 76 5.35 -5.80 -4.80
N ALA A 77 6.07 -6.43 -3.89
CA ALA A 77 7.44 -6.01 -3.57
C ALA A 77 8.36 -6.08 -4.80
N LEU A 78 8.25 -7.16 -5.57
CA LEU A 78 9.04 -7.35 -6.78
C LEU A 78 8.60 -6.41 -7.91
N SER A 79 7.30 -6.30 -8.11
CA SER A 79 6.73 -5.53 -9.19
C SER A 79 6.99 -4.04 -9.03
N LYS A 80 6.84 -3.52 -7.82
CA LYS A 80 7.06 -2.10 -7.57
C LYS A 80 8.46 -1.68 -7.98
N PHE A 81 9.43 -2.54 -7.69
CA PHE A 81 10.82 -2.29 -8.07
C PHE A 81 11.01 -2.34 -9.58
N LEU A 82 10.50 -3.39 -10.24
CA LEU A 82 10.71 -3.58 -11.69
C LEU A 82 9.85 -2.64 -12.54
N MET A 83 8.61 -2.41 -12.14
CA MET A 83 7.68 -1.59 -12.92
C MET A 83 8.02 -0.10 -12.87
N GLY A 84 8.81 0.34 -11.90
CA GLY A 84 9.30 1.71 -11.87
C GLY A 84 10.09 2.07 -13.12
N SER A 85 10.98 1.18 -13.54
CA SER A 85 11.78 1.38 -14.75
C SER A 85 10.90 1.39 -16.00
N VAL A 86 9.95 0.48 -16.10
CA VAL A 86 9.03 0.42 -17.25
C VAL A 86 8.16 1.69 -17.31
N SER A 87 7.67 2.13 -16.17
CA SER A 87 6.81 3.33 -16.09
C SER A 87 7.54 4.59 -16.52
N ASP A 88 8.83 4.71 -16.16
CA ASP A 88 9.63 5.88 -16.53
C ASP A 88 9.73 6.04 -18.06
N ARG A 89 9.58 4.96 -18.80
CA ARG A 89 9.66 4.96 -20.25
C ARG A 89 8.29 4.80 -20.92
N SER A 90 7.22 5.06 -20.16
CA SER A 90 5.85 4.83 -20.61
C SER A 90 4.99 6.09 -20.47
N ASP A 91 3.89 6.10 -21.24
CA ASP A 91 2.84 7.12 -21.13
C ASP A 91 2.04 6.87 -19.85
N ALA A 92 2.12 7.79 -18.90
CA ALA A 92 1.42 7.62 -17.61
C ALA A 92 -0.10 7.51 -17.82
N ARG A 93 -0.63 8.20 -18.82
CA ARG A 93 -2.07 8.16 -19.12
C ARG A 93 -2.54 6.74 -19.48
N LYS A 94 -1.69 5.95 -20.11
CA LYS A 94 -2.03 4.58 -20.50
C LYS A 94 -1.57 3.57 -19.44
N PHE A 95 -0.40 3.79 -18.85
CA PHE A 95 0.22 2.82 -17.95
C PHE A 95 -0.62 2.62 -16.69
N LEU A 96 -1.06 3.72 -16.06
CA LEU A 96 -1.82 3.62 -14.82
C LEU A 96 -3.17 2.93 -15.03
N PRO A 97 -4.02 3.37 -16.01
CA PRO A 97 -5.28 2.65 -16.21
C PRO A 97 -5.09 1.20 -16.65
N LEU A 98 -4.06 0.90 -17.42
CA LEU A 98 -3.79 -0.49 -17.84
C LEU A 98 -3.52 -1.37 -16.61
N GLY A 99 -2.64 -0.91 -15.72
CA GLY A 99 -2.34 -1.65 -14.50
C GLY A 99 -3.59 -1.83 -13.65
N LEU A 100 -4.42 -0.79 -13.54
CA LEU A 100 -5.65 -0.85 -12.75
C LEU A 100 -6.64 -1.85 -13.35
N VAL A 101 -6.83 -1.85 -14.65
CA VAL A 101 -7.73 -2.80 -15.33
C VAL A 101 -7.23 -4.23 -15.12
N LEU A 102 -5.93 -4.47 -15.29
CA LEU A 102 -5.37 -5.81 -15.11
C LEU A 102 -5.50 -6.29 -13.66
N ALA A 103 -5.27 -5.39 -12.70
CA ALA A 103 -5.45 -5.74 -11.29
C ALA A 103 -6.92 -6.05 -10.99
N ALA A 104 -7.84 -5.25 -11.54
CA ALA A 104 -9.28 -5.46 -11.33
C ALA A 104 -9.73 -6.78 -11.94
N LEU A 105 -9.27 -7.10 -13.15
CA LEU A 105 -9.63 -8.38 -13.78
C LEU A 105 -9.09 -9.56 -12.99
N ALA A 106 -7.84 -9.50 -12.53
CA ALA A 106 -7.28 -10.58 -11.71
C ALA A 106 -8.08 -10.74 -10.42
N MET A 107 -8.48 -9.61 -9.81
CA MET A 107 -9.29 -9.64 -8.59
C MET A 107 -10.65 -10.29 -8.84
N ALA A 108 -11.33 -9.90 -9.91
CA ALA A 108 -12.64 -10.48 -10.23
C ALA A 108 -12.54 -11.98 -10.50
N PHE A 109 -11.46 -12.43 -11.14
CA PHE A 109 -11.26 -13.85 -11.42
C PHE A 109 -11.01 -14.68 -10.16
N MET A 110 -10.78 -14.04 -9.01
CA MET A 110 -10.59 -14.78 -7.76
C MET A 110 -11.79 -15.64 -7.36
N VAL A 111 -13.00 -15.36 -7.89
CA VAL A 111 -14.15 -16.20 -7.63
C VAL A 111 -14.10 -17.52 -8.40
N VAL A 112 -13.37 -17.57 -9.52
CA VAL A 112 -13.37 -18.74 -10.41
C VAL A 112 -12.82 -19.99 -9.75
N PRO A 113 -11.73 -19.96 -8.97
CA PRO A 113 -11.27 -21.19 -8.29
C PRO A 113 -12.33 -21.78 -7.33
N VAL A 114 -13.22 -20.95 -6.80
CA VAL A 114 -14.28 -21.43 -5.92
C VAL A 114 -15.46 -21.99 -6.73
N THR A 115 -15.96 -21.20 -7.69
CA THR A 115 -17.14 -21.60 -8.48
C THR A 115 -16.80 -22.59 -9.57
N GLY A 116 -15.68 -22.41 -10.26
CA GLY A 116 -15.28 -23.28 -11.36
C GLY A 116 -14.92 -24.69 -10.92
N LEU A 117 -14.33 -24.83 -9.74
CA LEU A 117 -14.03 -26.12 -9.15
C LEU A 117 -15.20 -26.65 -8.35
N ASP A 118 -16.27 -25.86 -8.20
CA ASP A 118 -17.43 -26.22 -7.40
C ASP A 118 -17.00 -26.71 -6.02
N LEU A 119 -16.26 -25.86 -5.32
CA LEU A 119 -15.62 -26.22 -4.06
C LEU A 119 -16.63 -26.65 -2.98
N PRO A 120 -17.82 -26.00 -2.85
CA PRO A 120 -18.78 -26.48 -1.85
C PRO A 120 -19.21 -27.94 -2.06
N ALA A 121 -19.38 -28.38 -3.30
CA ALA A 121 -19.78 -29.77 -3.60
C ALA A 121 -18.58 -30.72 -3.68
N HIS A 122 -17.39 -30.21 -3.94
CA HIS A 122 -16.18 -31.00 -4.16
C HIS A 122 -15.00 -30.48 -3.29
N PRO A 123 -15.10 -30.67 -1.96
CA PRO A 123 -14.03 -30.17 -1.08
C PRO A 123 -12.67 -30.83 -1.32
N GLU A 124 -12.62 -31.97 -1.99
CA GLU A 124 -11.38 -32.64 -2.34
C GLU A 124 -10.54 -31.84 -3.33
N ARG A 125 -11.14 -30.83 -4.01
CA ARG A 125 -10.45 -29.95 -4.96
C ARG A 125 -9.81 -28.76 -4.28
N LYS A 126 -9.77 -28.73 -2.97
CA LYS A 126 -9.26 -27.59 -2.18
C LYS A 126 -7.84 -27.21 -2.57
N MET A 127 -6.96 -28.18 -2.78
CA MET A 127 -5.57 -27.88 -3.10
C MET A 127 -5.45 -27.14 -4.43
N TRP A 128 -6.24 -27.53 -5.44
CA TRP A 128 -6.27 -26.80 -6.70
C TRP A 128 -6.79 -25.38 -6.52
N ALA A 129 -7.81 -25.21 -5.68
CA ALA A 129 -8.33 -23.86 -5.39
C ALA A 129 -7.26 -22.99 -4.74
N ILE A 130 -6.49 -23.54 -3.79
CA ILE A 130 -5.43 -22.79 -3.12
C ILE A 130 -4.34 -22.37 -4.14
N ILE A 131 -3.95 -23.27 -5.02
CA ILE A 131 -2.94 -22.97 -6.03
C ILE A 131 -3.41 -21.86 -6.96
N LEU A 132 -4.67 -21.96 -7.43
CA LEU A 132 -5.22 -20.97 -8.36
C LEU A 132 -5.45 -19.61 -7.68
N LEU A 133 -5.93 -19.62 -6.43
CA LEU A 133 -6.10 -18.38 -5.68
C LEU A 133 -4.74 -17.72 -5.44
N GLY A 134 -3.74 -18.51 -5.10
CA GLY A 134 -2.39 -17.99 -4.91
C GLY A 134 -1.82 -17.37 -6.17
N ALA A 135 -2.00 -18.04 -7.31
CA ALA A 135 -1.53 -17.53 -8.60
C ALA A 135 -2.24 -16.23 -8.98
N LEU A 136 -3.56 -16.19 -8.79
CA LEU A 136 -4.33 -14.98 -9.09
C LEU A 136 -3.97 -13.84 -8.15
N ASN A 137 -3.78 -14.13 -6.86
CA ASN A 137 -3.41 -13.10 -5.92
C ASN A 137 -1.98 -12.59 -6.16
N PHE A 138 -1.10 -13.45 -6.69
CA PHE A 138 0.21 -13.01 -7.16
C PHE A 138 0.04 -11.99 -8.29
N LEU A 139 -0.84 -12.29 -9.27
CA LEU A 139 -1.10 -11.36 -10.37
C LEU A 139 -1.69 -10.03 -9.88
N VAL A 140 -2.61 -10.09 -8.91
CA VAL A 140 -3.16 -8.88 -8.31
C VAL A 140 -2.03 -8.02 -7.72
N GLY A 141 -1.16 -8.64 -6.96
CA GLY A 141 -0.02 -7.92 -6.37
C GLY A 141 0.91 -7.35 -7.42
N TRP A 142 1.18 -8.13 -8.47
CA TRP A 142 2.07 -7.68 -9.55
C TRP A 142 1.51 -6.46 -10.26
N PHE A 143 0.22 -6.51 -10.66
CA PHE A 143 -0.37 -5.38 -11.37
C PHE A 143 -0.56 -4.16 -10.47
N ASN A 144 -0.72 -4.37 -9.17
CA ASN A 144 -0.77 -3.26 -8.22
C ASN A 144 0.54 -2.48 -8.16
N GLY A 145 1.65 -3.11 -8.48
CA GLY A 145 2.94 -2.43 -8.57
C GLY A 145 3.01 -1.39 -9.69
N MET A 146 2.04 -1.40 -10.61
CA MET A 146 1.96 -0.42 -11.70
C MET A 146 1.28 0.90 -11.30
N GLY A 147 0.85 1.04 -10.06
CA GLY A 147 0.08 2.21 -9.64
C GLY A 147 0.92 3.42 -9.26
N TRP A 148 1.88 3.24 -8.36
CA TRP A 148 2.63 4.37 -7.83
C TRP A 148 3.57 5.01 -8.87
N PRO A 149 4.34 4.24 -9.67
CA PRO A 149 5.32 4.86 -10.56
C PRO A 149 4.74 5.89 -11.53
N PRO A 150 3.62 5.63 -12.23
CA PRO A 150 3.07 6.69 -13.10
C PRO A 150 2.57 7.91 -12.32
N CYS A 151 2.12 7.73 -11.08
CA CYS A 151 1.75 8.87 -10.25
C CYS A 151 2.97 9.73 -9.92
N GLY A 152 4.10 9.10 -9.61
CA GLY A 152 5.34 9.81 -9.39
C GLY A 152 5.78 10.59 -10.62
N ARG A 153 5.66 9.98 -11.80
CA ARG A 153 5.99 10.63 -13.07
C ARG A 153 5.10 11.85 -13.31
N VAL A 154 3.80 11.71 -13.10
CA VAL A 154 2.84 12.81 -13.27
C VAL A 154 3.15 13.96 -12.30
N MET A 155 3.40 13.65 -11.03
CA MET A 155 3.68 14.68 -10.04
C MET A 155 4.98 15.44 -10.36
N THR A 156 5.96 14.73 -10.88
CA THR A 156 7.25 15.35 -11.27
C THR A 156 7.09 16.29 -12.46
N HIS A 157 6.27 15.91 -13.43
CA HIS A 157 6.13 16.69 -14.68
C HIS A 157 5.12 17.83 -14.57
N TRP A 158 4.11 17.72 -13.69
CA TRP A 158 3.02 18.71 -13.64
C TRP A 158 3.13 19.65 -12.44
N PHE A 159 3.98 19.39 -11.47
CA PHE A 159 4.13 20.24 -10.27
C PHE A 159 5.60 20.53 -10.03
N SER A 160 5.91 21.83 -9.79
CA SER A 160 7.27 22.27 -9.54
C SER A 160 7.75 21.86 -8.15
N GLN A 161 9.05 21.91 -7.94
CA GLN A 161 9.66 21.47 -6.69
C GLN A 161 9.08 22.15 -5.43
N UNK A 162 8.77 23.22 -5.65
CA UNK A 162 8.30 24.00 -4.63
C UNK A 162 6.96 23.70 -4.18
N GLU A 163 6.22 23.28 -4.96
CA GLU A 163 4.81 22.95 -4.66
C GLU A 163 4.58 21.45 -4.55
N ARG A 164 5.53 20.67 -5.00
CA ARG A 164 5.36 19.21 -5.10
C ARG A 164 5.16 18.55 -3.74
N GLY A 165 5.88 19.02 -2.72
CA GLY A 165 5.73 18.45 -1.37
C GLY A 165 4.30 18.55 -0.86
N THR A 166 3.68 19.71 -1.00
CA THR A 166 2.30 19.92 -0.57
C THR A 166 1.34 19.04 -1.37
N MET A 167 1.49 19.05 -2.69
CA MET A 167 0.62 18.25 -3.55
C MET A 167 0.77 16.75 -3.31
N MET A 168 2.00 16.28 -3.09
CA MET A 168 2.23 14.87 -2.78
C MET A 168 1.63 14.46 -1.44
N SER A 169 1.66 15.36 -0.45
CA SER A 169 1.07 15.02 0.85
C SER A 169 -0.45 14.89 0.76
N ILE A 170 -1.11 15.75 -0.03
CA ILE A 170 -2.54 15.62 -0.29
C ILE A 170 -2.82 14.32 -1.06
N TRP A 171 -2.04 14.09 -2.12
CA TRP A 171 -2.19 12.89 -2.95
C TRP A 171 -2.00 11.61 -2.14
N ASN A 172 -1.13 11.64 -1.16
CA ASN A 172 -0.83 10.46 -0.35
C ASN A 172 -2.05 9.96 0.44
N CYS A 173 -3.05 10.82 0.66
CA CYS A 173 -4.30 10.39 1.29
C CYS A 173 -5.08 9.40 0.43
N ALA A 174 -4.79 9.33 -0.87
CA ALA A 174 -5.51 8.43 -1.78
C ALA A 174 -5.45 6.97 -1.33
N HIS A 175 -4.28 6.52 -0.87
CA HIS A 175 -4.17 5.11 -0.49
C HIS A 175 -5.00 4.78 0.76
N ASN A 176 -5.14 5.71 1.67
CA ASN A 176 -5.99 5.49 2.85
C ASN A 176 -7.47 5.52 2.49
N VAL A 177 -7.86 6.39 1.56
CA VAL A 177 -9.25 6.44 1.10
C VAL A 177 -9.64 5.12 0.44
N GLY A 178 -8.83 4.66 -0.51
CA GLY A 178 -9.10 3.40 -1.20
C GLY A 178 -9.07 2.20 -0.26
N GLY A 179 -8.05 2.14 0.59
CA GLY A 179 -7.92 1.05 1.55
C GLY A 179 -9.07 0.98 2.55
N ALA A 180 -9.54 2.15 3.00
CA ALA A 180 -10.67 2.21 3.94
C ALA A 180 -11.97 1.72 3.32
N LEU A 181 -12.19 2.00 2.04
CA LEU A 181 -13.45 1.65 1.38
C LEU A 181 -13.63 0.15 1.15
N VAL A 182 -12.56 -0.63 1.17
CA VAL A 182 -12.64 -2.06 0.88
C VAL A 182 -13.58 -2.79 1.86
N GLY A 183 -13.51 -2.46 3.15
CA GLY A 183 -14.35 -3.10 4.16
C GLY A 183 -15.84 -2.92 3.89
N PRO A 184 -16.35 -1.68 3.85
CA PRO A 184 -17.76 -1.46 3.52
C PRO A 184 -18.15 -1.96 2.14
N MET A 185 -17.29 -1.83 1.14
CA MET A 185 -17.60 -2.32 -0.20
C MET A 185 -17.78 -3.83 -0.22
N ALA A 186 -16.95 -4.56 0.51
CA ALA A 186 -17.10 -6.01 0.59
C ALA A 186 -18.44 -6.37 1.23
N THR A 187 -18.79 -5.69 2.32
CA THR A 187 -20.01 -5.96 3.06
C THR A 187 -21.26 -5.65 2.23
N TYR A 188 -21.35 -4.43 1.72
CA TYR A 188 -22.54 -4.01 0.99
C TYR A 188 -22.60 -4.62 -0.41
N GLY A 189 -21.45 -4.87 -1.02
CA GLY A 189 -21.42 -5.62 -2.28
C GLY A 189 -21.93 -7.03 -2.13
N ALA A 190 -21.63 -7.67 -1.00
CA ALA A 190 -22.20 -9.00 -0.69
C ALA A 190 -23.72 -8.92 -0.59
N LEU A 191 -24.24 -7.92 0.13
CA LEU A 191 -25.68 -7.74 0.30
C LEU A 191 -26.40 -7.45 -1.03
N TRP A 192 -25.81 -6.57 -1.86
CA TRP A 192 -26.48 -6.09 -3.08
C TRP A 192 -26.34 -7.05 -4.25
N PHE A 193 -25.20 -7.73 -4.37
CA PHE A 193 -24.85 -8.48 -5.58
C PHE A 193 -24.60 -9.96 -5.34
N GLY A 194 -24.58 -10.41 -4.07
CA GLY A 194 -24.24 -11.79 -3.76
C GLY A 194 -25.19 -12.79 -4.42
N SER A 195 -26.50 -12.49 -4.40
CA SER A 195 -27.49 -13.39 -4.97
C SER A 195 -27.38 -13.49 -6.49
N TRP A 196 -26.89 -12.44 -7.16
CA TRP A 196 -26.71 -12.45 -8.61
C TRP A 196 -25.65 -13.47 -9.03
N PHE A 197 -24.60 -13.65 -8.21
CA PHE A 197 -23.46 -14.49 -8.55
C PHE A 197 -23.50 -15.87 -7.88
N PHE A 198 -24.15 -15.97 -6.72
CA PHE A 198 -24.11 -17.20 -5.92
C PHE A 198 -25.48 -17.73 -5.55
N GLY A 199 -26.55 -17.17 -6.11
CA GLY A 199 -27.91 -17.67 -5.93
C GLY A 199 -28.33 -17.68 -4.47
N ALA A 200 -28.69 -18.86 -3.95
CA ALA A 200 -29.12 -19.02 -2.57
C ALA A 200 -27.98 -19.30 -1.60
N ASP A 201 -26.77 -19.43 -2.08
CA ASP A 201 -25.61 -19.80 -1.25
C ASP A 201 -25.03 -18.56 -0.56
N LYS A 202 -25.65 -18.18 0.56
CA LYS A 202 -25.33 -16.96 1.27
C LYS A 202 -23.91 -16.94 1.82
N GLU A 203 -23.32 -18.10 2.09
CA GLU A 203 -21.94 -18.18 2.59
C GLU A 203 -20.92 -17.65 1.60
N LEU A 204 -21.27 -17.68 0.30
CA LEU A 204 -20.37 -17.22 -0.75
C LEU A 204 -20.60 -15.75 -1.14
N TYR A 205 -21.63 -15.10 -0.60
CA TYR A 205 -21.95 -13.71 -0.97
C TYR A 205 -20.77 -12.76 -0.73
N LEU A 206 -20.00 -13.02 0.32
CA LEU A 206 -18.83 -12.18 0.63
C LEU A 206 -17.81 -12.18 -0.50
N LEU A 207 -17.72 -13.26 -1.27
CA LEU A 207 -16.79 -13.30 -2.41
C LEU A 207 -17.20 -12.28 -3.48
N ALA A 208 -18.50 -12.11 -3.71
CA ALA A 208 -18.98 -11.08 -4.65
C ALA A 208 -18.62 -9.68 -4.14
N GLY A 209 -18.81 -9.45 -2.84
CA GLY A 209 -18.49 -8.16 -2.24
C GLY A 209 -17.03 -7.84 -2.18
N ALA A 210 -16.20 -8.84 -1.91
CA ALA A 210 -14.76 -8.62 -1.79
C ALA A 210 -14.06 -8.55 -3.16
N PHE A 211 -14.46 -9.40 -4.12
CA PHE A 211 -13.72 -9.55 -5.37
C PHE A 211 -14.40 -8.85 -6.55
N ILE A 212 -15.71 -9.00 -6.71
CA ILE A 212 -16.37 -8.56 -7.94
C ILE A 212 -16.76 -7.09 -7.87
N PHE A 213 -17.40 -6.65 -6.79
CA PHE A 213 -17.89 -5.27 -6.68
C PHE A 213 -16.73 -4.25 -6.72
N PRO A 214 -15.68 -4.39 -5.89
CA PRO A 214 -14.56 -3.44 -6.00
C PRO A 214 -13.86 -3.49 -7.37
N ALA A 215 -13.77 -4.66 -7.99
CA ALA A 215 -13.18 -4.79 -9.33
C ALA A 215 -14.02 -4.03 -10.37
N ALA A 216 -15.34 -4.11 -10.28
CA ALA A 216 -16.23 -3.37 -11.18
C ALA A 216 -16.04 -1.86 -10.98
N VAL A 217 -15.97 -1.40 -9.77
CA VAL A 217 -15.73 0.02 -9.47
C VAL A 217 -14.35 0.44 -10.00
N ALA A 218 -13.36 -0.37 -9.81
CA ALA A 218 -12.03 -0.08 -10.33
C ALA A 218 -12.01 0.01 -11.86
N UNK A 219 -12.68 -0.68 -12.43
CA UNK A 219 -12.75 -0.66 -13.73
C UNK A 219 -13.31 0.53 -14.21
N LEU A 220 -14.43 1.03 -13.59
CA LEU A 220 -15.01 2.34 -13.93
C LEU A 220 -14.03 3.48 -13.65
N VAL A 221 -13.35 3.43 -12.54
CA VAL A 221 -12.36 4.47 -12.22
C VAL A 221 -11.21 4.46 -13.21
N ALA A 222 -10.85 3.33 -13.76
CA ALA A 222 -9.82 3.28 -14.81
C ALA A 222 -10.23 4.11 -16.03
N UNK A 223 -11.33 4.11 -16.21
CA UNK A 223 -11.86 4.84 -17.23
C UNK A 223 -11.77 6.25 -17.03
N VAL A 224 -12.24 6.62 -15.89
CA VAL A 224 -12.16 8.03 -15.49
C VAL A 224 -10.71 8.53 -15.48
N ALA A 225 -9.82 7.73 -14.93
CA ALA A 225 -8.40 8.10 -14.87
C ALA A 225 -7.81 8.28 -16.27
N TYR A 226 -8.17 7.42 -17.22
CA TYR A 226 -7.70 7.57 -18.59
C TYR A 226 -8.18 8.89 -19.20
N CYS A 227 -9.41 9.29 -18.92
CA CYS A 227 -9.96 10.56 -19.41
C CYS A 227 -9.27 11.76 -18.77
N LEU A 228 -8.91 11.68 -17.51
CA LEU A 228 -8.35 12.81 -16.78
C LEU A 228 -6.83 12.94 -16.91
N LEU A 229 -6.11 11.83 -17.03
CA LEU A 229 -4.64 11.87 -17.05
C LEU A 229 -4.08 12.37 -18.37
N ARG A 230 -2.95 13.06 -18.29
CA ARG A 230 -2.08 13.40 -19.41
C ARG A 230 -0.66 13.10 -18.98
N ASP A 231 0.18 12.66 -19.90
CA ASP A 231 1.53 12.23 -19.54
C ASP A 231 2.38 13.41 -19.08
N THR A 232 2.63 14.37 -19.96
CA THR A 232 3.47 15.53 -19.67
C THR A 232 2.82 16.79 -20.22
N PRO A 233 3.17 17.98 -19.68
CA PRO A 233 2.71 19.23 -20.30
C PRO A 233 3.17 19.37 -21.75
N GLN A 234 4.39 18.92 -22.07
CA GLN A 234 4.92 19.02 -23.43
C GLN A 234 4.10 18.20 -24.41
N SER A 235 3.55 17.07 -23.99
CA SER A 235 2.70 16.26 -24.86
C SER A 235 1.35 16.92 -25.14
N CYS A 236 0.99 17.95 -24.37
CA CYS A 236 -0.24 18.73 -24.54
C CYS A 236 0.04 20.08 -25.20
N GLY A 237 1.25 20.32 -25.66
CA GLY A 237 1.61 21.60 -26.26
C GLY A 237 1.82 22.71 -25.27
N LEU A 238 2.24 22.38 -24.06
CA LEU A 238 2.50 23.34 -22.98
C LEU A 238 3.97 23.29 -22.57
N PRO A 239 4.49 24.38 -21.98
CA PRO A 239 5.89 24.37 -21.54
C PRO A 239 6.10 23.41 -20.37
N SER A 240 7.33 23.04 -20.11
CA SER A 240 7.65 22.24 -18.93
C SER A 240 7.27 23.02 -17.66
N ILE A 241 7.04 22.29 -16.57
CA ILE A 241 6.66 22.95 -15.32
C ILE A 241 7.78 23.85 -14.79
N GLU A 242 9.04 23.47 -15.01
CA GLU A 242 10.16 24.32 -14.64
C GLU A 242 10.13 25.65 -15.35
N LYS A 243 9.86 25.63 -16.66
CA LYS A 243 9.76 26.85 -17.47
C LYS A 243 8.53 27.67 -17.10
N TRP A 244 7.38 27.02 -16.92
CA TRP A 244 6.10 27.70 -16.64
C TRP A 244 6.15 28.41 -15.28
N ARG A 245 6.74 27.75 -14.25
CA ARG A 245 6.86 28.33 -12.90
C ARG A 245 8.16 29.12 -12.69
N ASN A 246 9.08 29.03 -13.63
CA ASN A 246 10.44 29.59 -13.46
C ASN A 246 11.05 29.07 -12.16
N ASP A 247 10.95 27.77 -11.93
CA ASP A 247 11.37 27.11 -10.71
C ASP A 247 12.22 25.89 -11.08
N TYR A 248 13.53 26.10 -11.14
CA TYR A 248 14.49 25.05 -11.48
C TYR A 248 15.07 24.47 -10.20
N PRO A 249 15.25 23.13 -10.12
CA PRO A 249 15.82 22.54 -8.93
C PRO A 249 17.21 23.16 -8.61
N LYS A 250 17.44 23.41 -7.32
CA LYS A 250 18.72 23.99 -6.87
C LYS A 250 19.90 23.06 -7.17
N ASN A 251 19.65 21.78 -7.32
CA ASN A 251 20.67 20.77 -7.59
C ASN A 251 20.84 20.51 -9.08
N TYR A 252 20.51 21.47 -9.91
CA TYR A 252 20.72 21.37 -11.35
C TYR A 252 22.17 21.61 -11.69
N SER A 253 23.08 21.04 -10.91
CA SER A 253 24.47 20.98 -11.27
C SER A 253 24.76 19.61 -11.85
N GLU A 254 25.57 19.56 -12.87
CA GLU A 254 25.89 18.31 -13.55
C GLU A 254 26.49 17.25 -12.61
N LYS A 255 27.13 17.68 -11.53
CA LYS A 255 27.82 16.79 -10.60
C LYS A 255 26.90 16.07 -9.64
N SER A 256 25.76 16.69 -9.23
CA SER A 256 24.80 16.04 -8.34
C SER A 256 23.96 15.01 -9.08
N GLU A 257 24.05 15.01 -10.40
CA GLU A 257 23.35 14.04 -11.24
C GLU A 257 24.27 12.95 -11.77
N GLU A 258 25.48 12.83 -11.21
CA GLU A 258 26.33 11.69 -11.54
C GLU A 258 25.58 10.43 -11.15
N VAL A 259 25.16 9.70 -12.17
CA VAL A 259 24.47 8.44 -11.99
C VAL A 259 25.52 7.42 -11.57
N LEU A 260 25.51 7.06 -10.30
CA LEU A 260 26.40 6.00 -9.82
C LEU A 260 25.95 4.68 -10.44
N SER A 261 26.90 3.80 -10.70
CA SER A 261 26.54 2.47 -11.17
C SER A 261 25.77 1.73 -10.08
N THR A 262 24.90 0.80 -10.46
CA THR A 262 24.16 -0.02 -9.52
C THR A 262 25.10 -0.73 -8.55
N LYS A 263 26.19 -1.29 -9.07
CA LYS A 263 27.20 -1.96 -8.28
C LYS A 263 27.79 -1.04 -7.20
N GLU A 264 28.14 0.20 -7.57
CA GLU A 264 28.72 1.17 -6.64
C GLU A 264 27.71 1.57 -5.55
N ILE A 265 26.46 1.80 -5.92
CA ILE A 265 25.41 2.15 -4.96
C ILE A 265 25.29 1.04 -3.91
N PHE A 266 25.16 -0.21 -4.34
CA PHE A 266 24.96 -1.33 -3.41
C PHE A 266 26.21 -1.65 -2.61
N LEU A 267 27.37 -1.73 -3.26
CA LEU A 267 28.58 -2.21 -2.58
C LEU A 267 29.26 -1.15 -1.73
N LYS A 268 29.09 0.13 -2.05
CA LYS A 268 29.77 1.19 -1.31
C LYS A 268 28.85 1.89 -0.32
N TYR A 269 27.57 2.12 -0.67
CA TYR A 269 26.69 2.98 0.12
C TYR A 269 25.57 2.24 0.85
N VAL A 270 25.09 1.12 0.33
CA VAL A 270 23.93 0.45 0.89
C VAL A 270 24.33 -0.74 1.76
N PHE A 271 25.03 -1.72 1.20
CA PHE A 271 25.34 -2.95 1.95
C PHE A 271 26.25 -2.71 3.15
N PRO A 272 27.27 -1.83 3.10
CA PRO A 272 28.11 -1.61 4.29
C PRO A 272 27.45 -0.77 5.38
N ASN A 273 26.32 -0.14 5.10
CA ASN A 273 25.67 0.77 6.07
C ASN A 273 24.81 -0.05 7.04
N ARG A 274 25.38 -0.32 8.21
CA ARG A 274 24.69 -1.15 9.22
C ARG A 274 23.36 -0.53 9.70
N PHE A 275 23.27 0.81 9.70
CA PHE A 275 22.06 1.49 10.16
C PHE A 275 20.91 1.31 9.19
N LEU A 276 21.19 1.21 7.89
CA LEU A 276 20.16 0.84 6.92
C LEU A 276 19.60 -0.54 7.19
N TRP A 277 20.46 -1.49 7.54
CA TRP A 277 19.99 -2.84 7.89
C TRP A 277 19.13 -2.83 9.16
N TYR A 278 19.52 -2.03 10.15
CA TYR A 278 18.72 -1.92 11.37
C TYR A 278 17.31 -1.40 11.08
N ILE A 279 17.20 -0.32 10.29
CA ILE A 279 15.88 0.22 10.00
C ILE A 279 15.10 -0.67 9.01
N ALA A 280 15.78 -1.40 8.13
CA ALA A 280 15.10 -2.37 7.27
C ALA A 280 14.47 -3.47 8.11
N CYS A 281 15.21 -4.00 9.10
CA CYS A 281 14.67 -5.00 10.02
C CYS A 281 13.51 -4.43 10.85
N ALA A 282 13.67 -3.21 11.35
CA ALA A 282 12.58 -2.54 12.08
C ALA A 282 11.34 -2.43 11.19
N ASN A 283 11.53 -2.08 9.92
CA ASN A 283 10.41 -1.94 8.99
C ASN A 283 9.69 -3.25 8.74
N ALA A 284 10.44 -4.37 8.70
CA ALA A 284 9.81 -5.68 8.57
C ALA A 284 8.85 -5.92 9.73
N PHE A 285 9.26 -5.62 10.95
CA PHE A 285 8.39 -5.83 12.12
C PHE A 285 7.25 -4.82 12.18
N ILE A 286 7.47 -3.58 11.74
CA ILE A 286 6.40 -2.58 11.67
C ILE A 286 5.32 -3.04 10.67
N TYR A 287 5.74 -3.55 9.51
CA TYR A 287 4.79 -4.05 8.51
C TYR A 287 4.09 -5.32 8.99
N MET A 288 4.76 -6.14 9.79
CA MET A 288 4.12 -7.28 10.42
C MET A 288 2.95 -6.84 11.30
N VAL A 289 3.14 -5.78 12.09
CA VAL A 289 2.06 -5.25 12.95
C VAL A 289 0.95 -4.66 12.07
N ARG A 290 1.31 -3.84 11.10
CA ARG A 290 0.34 -3.17 10.22
C ARG A 290 -0.57 -4.17 9.53
N TYR A 291 0.00 -5.12 8.83
CA TYR A 291 -0.78 -6.07 8.04
C TYR A 291 -1.25 -7.27 8.86
N GLY A 292 -0.52 -7.64 9.91
CA GLY A 292 -0.99 -8.67 10.82
C GLY A 292 -2.29 -8.28 11.50
N ALA A 293 -2.40 -7.03 11.96
CA ALA A 293 -3.64 -6.55 12.55
C ALA A 293 -4.73 -6.37 11.50
N LEU A 294 -4.40 -5.74 10.37
CA LEU A 294 -5.40 -5.38 9.36
C LEU A 294 -5.93 -6.62 8.62
N ASN A 295 -5.02 -7.45 8.11
CA ASN A 295 -5.42 -8.55 7.22
C ASN A 295 -6.24 -9.62 7.95
N TRP A 296 -5.92 -9.87 9.21
CA TRP A 296 -6.59 -10.93 9.96
C TRP A 296 -7.79 -10.45 10.76
N ALA A 297 -8.08 -9.12 10.75
CA ALA A 297 -9.23 -8.59 11.49
C ALA A 297 -10.56 -9.20 11.01
N PRO A 298 -10.85 -9.28 9.70
CA PRO A 298 -12.14 -9.88 9.30
C PRO A 298 -12.29 -11.31 9.77
N THR A 299 -11.25 -12.14 9.64
CA THR A 299 -11.29 -13.54 10.03
C THR A 299 -11.45 -13.69 11.55
N LEU A 300 -10.65 -12.92 12.31
CA LEU A 300 -10.72 -12.97 13.76
C LEU A 300 -12.10 -12.53 14.27
N LEU A 301 -12.60 -11.41 13.76
CA LEU A 301 -13.85 -10.85 14.26
C LEU A 301 -15.06 -11.72 13.93
N THR A 302 -15.11 -12.30 12.73
CA THR A 302 -16.19 -13.21 12.40
C THR A 302 -16.10 -14.49 13.23
N ALA A 303 -14.90 -14.96 13.55
CA ALA A 303 -14.71 -16.11 14.43
C ALA A 303 -15.23 -15.83 15.85
N GLN A 304 -15.22 -14.57 16.28
CA GLN A 304 -15.74 -14.16 17.60
C GLN A 304 -17.24 -13.89 17.60
N GLY A 305 -17.92 -14.11 16.47
CA GLY A 305 -19.35 -13.91 16.35
C GLY A 305 -19.76 -12.48 15.98
N ILE A 306 -18.81 -11.63 15.63
CA ILE A 306 -19.09 -10.27 15.19
C ILE A 306 -19.60 -10.32 13.74
N SER A 307 -20.65 -9.56 13.44
CA SER A 307 -21.27 -9.60 12.13
C SER A 307 -20.33 -9.11 11.04
N LEU A 308 -20.60 -9.53 9.82
CA LEU A 308 -19.75 -9.20 8.67
C LEU A 308 -19.68 -7.70 8.42
N ASP A 309 -20.81 -6.99 8.51
CA ASP A 309 -20.79 -5.54 8.27
C ASP A 309 -20.02 -4.80 9.35
N GLU A 310 -20.10 -5.26 10.61
CA GLU A 310 -19.29 -4.68 11.69
C GLU A 310 -17.81 -4.93 11.46
N ALA A 311 -17.42 -6.11 10.97
CA ALA A 311 -16.04 -6.40 10.65
C ALA A 311 -15.53 -5.50 9.52
N GLY A 312 -16.37 -5.24 8.50
CA GLY A 312 -16.03 -4.31 7.42
C GLY A 312 -15.82 -2.90 7.91
N TRP A 313 -16.69 -2.42 8.83
CA TRP A 313 -16.53 -1.08 9.39
C TRP A 313 -15.31 -0.99 10.30
N ALA A 314 -14.93 -2.08 10.96
CA ALA A 314 -13.69 -2.11 11.75
C ALA A 314 -12.47 -1.97 10.83
N TYR A 315 -12.47 -2.63 9.69
CA TYR A 315 -11.42 -2.50 8.67
C TYR A 315 -11.33 -1.06 8.17
N PHE A 316 -12.49 -0.44 7.88
CA PHE A 316 -12.58 0.97 7.48
C PHE A 316 -11.97 1.88 8.56
N ALA A 317 -12.32 1.65 9.82
CA ALA A 317 -11.86 2.50 10.92
C ALA A 317 -10.33 2.47 11.05
N PHE A 318 -9.72 1.30 10.89
CA PHE A 318 -8.27 1.15 10.94
C PHE A 318 -7.60 2.03 9.86
N GLU A 319 -8.05 1.89 8.61
CA GLU A 319 -7.42 2.58 7.49
C GLU A 319 -7.69 4.09 7.52
N PHE A 320 -8.92 4.49 7.89
CA PHE A 320 -9.28 5.90 7.88
C PHE A 320 -8.56 6.67 9.01
N ALA A 321 -8.35 6.03 10.16
CA ALA A 321 -7.63 6.63 11.29
C ALA A 321 -6.18 6.95 10.94
N ALA A 322 -5.63 6.29 9.93
CA ALA A 322 -4.27 6.51 9.48
C ALA A 322 -4.04 7.93 8.97
N ILE A 323 -5.07 8.58 8.43
CA ILE A 323 -4.91 9.91 7.83
C ILE A 323 -4.52 10.94 8.90
N PRO A 324 -5.32 11.17 9.95
CA PRO A 324 -4.88 12.11 10.99
C PRO A 324 -3.64 11.62 11.74
N GLY A 325 -3.48 10.30 11.89
CA GLY A 325 -2.34 9.75 12.61
C GLY A 325 -1.02 10.03 11.93
N THR A 326 -0.97 9.86 10.60
CA THR A 326 0.25 10.13 9.84
C THR A 326 0.61 11.62 9.90
N LEU A 327 -0.39 12.49 9.76
CA LEU A 327 -0.19 13.93 9.84
C LEU A 327 0.35 14.33 11.21
N PHE A 328 -0.23 13.77 12.28
CA PHE A 328 0.21 14.05 13.65
C PHE A 328 1.65 13.57 13.87
N CYS A 329 1.97 12.37 13.40
CA CYS A 329 3.31 11.80 13.56
C CYS A 329 4.36 12.64 12.83
N GLY A 330 4.06 13.09 11.62
CA GLY A 330 4.96 13.94 10.85
C GLY A 330 5.20 15.27 11.55
N TRP A 331 4.12 15.89 12.02
CA TRP A 331 4.23 17.14 12.78
C TRP A 331 5.08 16.95 14.03
N LEU A 332 4.82 15.88 14.77
CA LEU A 332 5.54 15.58 16.01
C LEU A 332 7.03 15.38 15.74
N SER A 333 7.37 14.63 14.71
CA SER A 333 8.77 14.37 14.34
C SER A 333 9.50 15.64 13.96
N ASP A 334 8.85 16.53 13.18
CA ASP A 334 9.49 17.75 12.70
C ASP A 334 9.56 18.84 13.78
N LYS A 335 8.47 19.07 14.50
CA LYS A 335 8.35 20.23 15.42
C LYS A 335 8.77 19.92 16.83
N VAL A 336 8.33 18.78 17.39
CA VAL A 336 8.64 18.42 18.78
C VAL A 336 10.01 17.76 18.88
N PHE A 337 10.29 16.81 17.98
CA PHE A 337 11.53 16.05 18.02
C PHE A 337 12.59 16.60 17.06
N LYS A 338 12.32 17.74 16.43
CA LYS A 338 13.29 18.52 15.63
C LYS A 338 13.96 17.71 14.53
N GLY A 339 13.17 16.92 13.82
CA GLY A 339 13.64 16.13 12.70
C GLY A 339 14.18 14.76 13.03
N ARG A 340 14.18 14.38 14.31
CA ARG A 340 14.54 13.02 14.70
C ARG A 340 13.42 12.06 14.32
N ARG A 341 13.76 10.91 13.79
CA ARG A 341 12.78 9.95 13.30
C ARG A 341 12.70 8.69 14.18
N ALA A 342 13.80 8.29 14.81
CA ALA A 342 13.83 7.06 15.60
C ALA A 342 12.97 7.15 16.84
N LEU A 343 13.08 8.24 17.60
CA LEU A 343 12.37 8.35 18.86
C LEU A 343 10.86 8.40 18.71
N PRO A 344 10.26 9.22 17.81
CA PRO A 344 8.81 9.15 17.63
C PRO A 344 8.34 7.79 17.10
N THR A 345 9.12 7.11 16.26
CA THR A 345 8.79 5.75 15.82
C THR A 345 8.70 4.80 17.01
N MET A 346 9.70 4.86 17.91
CA MET A 346 9.73 4.01 19.09
C MET A 346 8.53 4.29 20.01
N ILE A 347 8.21 5.57 20.21
CA ILE A 347 7.08 5.95 21.06
C ILE A 347 5.77 5.43 20.49
N PHE A 348 5.57 5.58 19.16
CA PHE A 348 4.35 5.13 18.52
C PHE A 348 4.21 3.61 18.57
N MET A 349 5.32 2.88 18.36
CA MET A 349 5.26 1.42 18.44
C MET A 349 4.97 0.95 19.87
N ALA A 350 5.50 1.65 20.88
CA ALA A 350 5.18 1.32 22.28
C ALA A 350 3.70 1.58 22.58
N ALA A 351 3.14 2.67 22.06
CA ALA A 351 1.72 2.97 22.24
C ALA A 351 0.83 1.92 21.57
N ILE A 352 1.27 1.37 20.43
CA ILE A 352 0.52 0.33 19.74
C ILE A 352 0.36 -0.90 20.62
N ILE A 353 1.37 -1.22 21.46
CA ILE A 353 1.27 -2.37 22.36
C ILE A 353 0.04 -2.24 23.28
N VAL A 354 -0.24 -1.03 23.77
CA VAL A 354 -1.42 -0.80 24.62
C VAL A 354 -2.70 -1.18 23.86
N PHE A 355 -2.83 -0.77 22.61
CA PHE A 355 -4.03 -1.06 21.82
C PHE A 355 -4.10 -2.54 21.39
N LEU A 356 -2.96 -3.20 21.20
CA LEU A 356 -2.94 -4.64 20.93
C LEU A 356 -3.44 -5.43 22.16
N VAL A 357 -3.02 -5.02 23.35
CA VAL A 357 -3.49 -5.65 24.59
C VAL A 357 -5.00 -5.44 24.75
N LEU A 358 -5.46 -4.23 24.48
CA LEU A 358 -6.89 -3.90 24.56
C LEU A 358 -7.71 -4.75 23.57
N TYR A 359 -7.25 -4.88 22.33
CA TYR A 359 -7.89 -5.70 21.31
C TYR A 359 -7.94 -7.16 21.77
N TRP A 360 -6.84 -7.67 22.28
CA TRP A 360 -6.74 -9.05 22.74
C TRP A 360 -7.74 -9.34 23.88
N GLN A 361 -7.81 -8.44 24.85
CA GLN A 361 -8.67 -8.66 26.02
C GLN A 361 -10.17 -8.53 25.68
N PHE A 362 -10.52 -7.76 24.66
CA PHE A 362 -11.92 -7.45 24.35
C PHE A 362 -12.30 -7.81 22.91
N MET A 363 -11.74 -8.87 22.34
CA MET A 363 -11.92 -9.15 20.93
C MET A 363 -13.34 -9.58 20.55
N ASN A 364 -14.21 -9.88 21.50
CA ASN A 364 -15.62 -10.17 21.20
C ASN A 364 -16.55 -8.98 21.43
N ASN A 365 -16.03 -7.84 21.83
CA ASN A 365 -16.79 -6.62 22.08
C ASN A 365 -16.48 -5.64 20.93
N ILE A 366 -17.49 -5.40 20.05
CA ILE A 366 -17.24 -4.63 18.81
C ILE A 366 -16.79 -3.19 19.11
N THR A 367 -17.35 -2.56 20.15
CA THR A 367 -16.95 -1.19 20.49
C THR A 367 -15.48 -1.13 20.87
N MET A 368 -15.04 -2.05 21.72
CA MET A 368 -13.62 -2.09 22.15
C MET A 368 -12.69 -2.47 21.00
N VAL A 369 -13.16 -3.34 20.09
CA VAL A 369 -12.36 -3.71 18.90
C VAL A 369 -12.18 -2.50 18.00
N ILE A 370 -13.24 -1.74 17.75
CA ILE A 370 -13.15 -0.55 16.89
C ILE A 370 -12.22 0.49 17.52
N ILE A 371 -12.33 0.72 18.83
CA ILE A 371 -11.42 1.63 19.54
C ILE A 371 -9.97 1.16 19.37
N SER A 372 -9.73 -0.14 19.56
CA SER A 372 -8.38 -0.71 19.44
C SER A 372 -7.84 -0.55 18.03
N LEU A 373 -8.65 -0.84 17.00
CA LEU A 373 -8.22 -0.73 15.61
C LEU A 373 -8.02 0.71 15.18
N ILE A 374 -8.85 1.63 15.68
CA ILE A 374 -8.62 3.07 15.44
C ILE A 374 -7.28 3.48 16.04
N GLY A 375 -6.99 3.05 17.27
CA GLY A 375 -5.72 3.35 17.91
C GLY A 375 -4.53 2.81 17.16
N ILE A 376 -4.60 1.54 16.74
CA ILE A 376 -3.50 0.93 15.97
C ILE A 376 -3.35 1.62 14.62
N GLY A 377 -4.45 1.86 13.91
CA GLY A 377 -4.41 2.52 12.61
C GLY A 377 -3.85 3.93 12.69
N PHE A 378 -4.27 4.69 13.71
CA PHE A 378 -3.75 6.03 13.95
C PHE A 378 -2.24 6.03 14.16
N LEU A 379 -1.74 5.02 14.88
CA LEU A 379 -0.34 5.00 15.33
C LEU A 379 0.63 4.31 14.37
N ILE A 380 0.16 3.41 13.48
CA ILE A 380 1.08 2.54 12.74
C ILE A 380 1.65 3.21 11.48
N TYR A 381 0.87 4.06 10.80
CA TYR A 381 1.30 4.61 9.51
C TYR A 381 2.37 5.70 9.66
N GLY A 382 2.44 6.36 10.81
CA GLY A 382 3.53 7.29 11.11
C GLY A 382 4.89 6.63 11.09
N PRO A 383 5.08 5.56 11.86
CA PRO A 383 6.33 4.78 11.79
C PRO A 383 6.67 4.28 10.38
N VAL A 384 5.66 3.83 9.62
CA VAL A 384 5.89 3.41 8.23
C VAL A 384 6.51 4.56 7.42
N MET A 385 5.95 5.76 7.55
CA MET A 385 6.45 6.94 6.85
C MET A 385 7.85 7.34 7.35
N LEU A 386 8.04 7.40 8.67
CA LEU A 386 9.29 7.89 9.26
C LEU A 386 10.48 7.00 8.92
N ILE A 387 10.27 5.69 8.81
CA ILE A 387 11.36 4.78 8.41
C ILE A 387 11.82 5.11 6.99
N GLY A 388 10.90 5.39 6.10
CA GLY A 388 11.26 5.80 4.74
C GLY A 388 12.08 7.08 4.74
N VAL A 389 11.68 8.07 5.54
CA VAL A 389 12.42 9.33 5.66
C VAL A 389 13.82 9.07 6.23
N GLN A 390 13.92 8.26 7.27
CA GLN A 390 15.20 7.95 7.90
C GLN A 390 16.13 7.23 6.93
N ALA A 391 15.60 6.34 6.09
CA ALA A 391 16.40 5.65 5.07
C ALA A 391 17.01 6.65 4.09
N LEU A 392 16.23 7.66 3.69
CA LEU A 392 16.76 8.71 2.80
C LEU A 392 17.86 9.49 3.47
N ASP A 393 17.75 9.74 4.79
CA ASP A 393 18.75 10.49 5.55
C ASP A 393 20.05 9.71 5.74
N LEU A 394 20.00 8.38 5.73
CA LEU A 394 21.18 7.53 6.01
C LEU A 394 22.07 7.27 4.80
N ALA A 395 21.62 7.64 3.61
CA ALA A 395 22.36 7.38 2.39
C ALA A 395 22.67 8.69 1.66
N PRO A 396 23.75 8.75 0.87
CA PRO A 396 23.97 9.91 0.02
C PRO A 396 22.81 10.10 -0.95
N LYS A 397 22.63 11.33 -1.41
CA LYS A 397 21.50 11.69 -2.28
C LYS A 397 21.37 10.77 -3.50
N ASN A 398 22.50 10.43 -4.14
CA ASN A 398 22.46 9.57 -5.33
C ASN A 398 22.31 8.07 -5.02
N ALA A 399 22.24 7.70 -3.75
CA ALA A 399 21.92 6.33 -3.32
C ALA A 399 20.65 6.27 -2.45
N ALA A 400 20.00 7.42 -2.22
CA ALA A 400 18.87 7.51 -1.27
C ALA A 400 17.67 6.68 -1.71
N GLY A 401 17.36 6.69 -3.00
CA GLY A 401 16.24 5.90 -3.53
C GLY A 401 16.43 4.41 -3.34
N THR A 402 17.65 3.91 -3.54
CA THR A 402 17.95 2.50 -3.32
C THR A 402 17.86 2.14 -1.84
N ALA A 403 18.34 3.04 -0.97
CA ALA A 403 18.24 2.81 0.48
C ALA A 403 16.78 2.71 0.93
N ALA A 404 15.95 3.64 0.47
CA ALA A 404 14.51 3.60 0.76
C ALA A 404 13.86 2.34 0.18
N GLY A 405 14.28 1.94 -1.02
CA GLY A 405 13.80 0.73 -1.66
C GLY A 405 14.12 -0.53 -0.87
N LEU A 406 15.31 -0.59 -0.27
CA LEU A 406 15.69 -1.72 0.57
C LEU A 406 14.76 -1.85 1.77
N THR A 407 14.47 -0.74 2.45
CA THR A 407 13.56 -0.78 3.61
C THR A 407 12.15 -1.16 3.18
N GLY A 408 11.68 -0.65 2.06
CA GLY A 408 10.36 -1.01 1.53
C GLY A 408 10.26 -2.48 1.16
N PHE A 409 11.30 -3.02 0.52
CA PHE A 409 11.35 -4.43 0.17
C PHE A 409 11.27 -5.30 1.44
N PHE A 410 12.06 -4.97 2.47
CA PHE A 410 12.01 -5.70 3.74
C PHE A 410 10.61 -5.65 4.35
N GLY A 411 9.96 -4.49 4.28
CA GLY A 411 8.60 -4.35 4.82
C GLY A 411 7.60 -5.26 4.13
N TYR A 412 7.55 -5.22 2.82
CA TYR A 412 6.56 -6.00 2.09
C TYR A 412 6.92 -7.47 1.98
N PHE A 413 8.17 -7.79 1.71
CA PHE A 413 8.56 -9.19 1.52
C PHE A 413 8.61 -9.94 2.86
N PHE A 414 9.42 -9.46 3.79
CA PHE A 414 9.56 -10.16 5.07
C PHE A 414 8.45 -9.81 6.04
N GLY A 415 8.10 -8.53 6.16
CA GLY A 415 7.10 -8.10 7.13
C GLY A 415 5.68 -8.52 6.75
N THR A 416 5.26 -8.20 5.56
CA THR A 416 3.88 -8.49 5.13
C THR A 416 3.72 -9.94 4.67
N ALA A 417 4.50 -10.38 3.68
CA ALA A 417 4.29 -11.70 3.09
C ALA A 417 4.61 -12.81 4.09
N ILE A 418 5.78 -12.78 4.68
CA ILE A 418 6.23 -13.90 5.51
C ILE A 418 5.67 -13.78 6.92
N LEU A 419 5.91 -12.67 7.60
CA LEU A 419 5.56 -12.57 9.02
C LEU A 419 4.07 -12.33 9.24
N ALA A 420 3.48 -11.30 8.59
CA ALA A 420 2.08 -10.97 8.84
C ALA A 420 1.13 -11.99 8.25
N ASN A 421 1.39 -12.46 7.04
CA ASN A 421 0.46 -13.34 6.34
C ASN A 421 0.71 -14.81 6.64
N MET A 422 1.93 -15.29 6.40
CA MET A 422 2.20 -16.73 6.57
C MET A 422 2.32 -17.12 8.03
N LEU A 423 3.20 -16.47 8.79
CA LEU A 423 3.47 -16.87 10.17
C LEU A 423 2.24 -16.65 11.06
N VAL A 424 1.60 -15.49 10.98
CA VAL A 424 0.40 -15.22 11.78
C VAL A 424 -0.71 -16.20 11.42
N GLY A 425 -0.87 -16.52 10.12
CA GLY A 425 -1.87 -17.50 9.69
C GLY A 425 -1.64 -18.88 10.30
N TYR A 426 -0.41 -19.36 10.26
CA TYR A 426 -0.08 -20.67 10.84
C TYR A 426 -0.23 -20.67 12.35
N VAL A 427 0.18 -19.61 13.03
CA VAL A 427 0.05 -19.53 14.48
C VAL A 427 -1.43 -19.47 14.88
N ALA A 428 -2.24 -18.70 14.16
CA ALA A 428 -3.68 -18.64 14.43
C ALA A 428 -4.33 -20.03 14.26
N GLN A 429 -3.91 -20.77 13.24
CA GLN A 429 -4.45 -22.11 12.95
C GLN A 429 -4.04 -23.12 14.03
N THR A 430 -2.78 -23.12 14.45
CA THR A 430 -2.23 -24.19 15.30
C THR A 430 -2.25 -23.85 16.79
N ALA A 431 -2.07 -22.57 17.15
CA ALA A 431 -1.94 -22.15 18.56
C ALA A 431 -3.04 -21.20 19.01
N GLY A 432 -3.81 -20.63 18.08
CA GLY A 432 -4.94 -19.77 18.40
C GLY A 432 -4.61 -18.29 18.37
N TRP A 433 -5.67 -17.48 18.49
CA TRP A 433 -5.55 -16.02 18.34
C TRP A 433 -4.71 -15.37 19.45
N GLY A 434 -4.73 -15.93 20.66
CA GLY A 434 -3.91 -15.37 21.74
C GLY A 434 -2.45 -15.30 21.38
N TRP A 435 -1.93 -16.36 20.73
CA TRP A 435 -0.52 -16.37 20.32
C TRP A 435 -0.25 -15.42 19.16
N THR A 436 -1.25 -15.12 18.33
CA THR A 436 -1.04 -14.10 17.30
C THR A 436 -0.84 -12.72 17.93
N PHE A 437 -1.57 -12.40 19.02
CA PHE A 437 -1.36 -11.15 19.73
C PHE A 437 0.01 -11.10 20.38
N VAL A 438 0.49 -12.22 20.92
CA VAL A 438 1.85 -12.32 21.45
C VAL A 438 2.87 -12.01 20.36
N LEU A 439 2.67 -12.57 19.16
CA LEU A 439 3.56 -12.30 18.03
C LEU A 439 3.57 -10.83 17.64
N LEU A 440 2.39 -10.19 17.59
CA LEU A 440 2.32 -8.79 17.17
C LEU A 440 2.95 -7.88 18.22
N ILE A 441 2.74 -8.16 19.52
CA ILE A 441 3.39 -7.42 20.59
C ILE A 441 4.91 -7.62 20.51
N GLY A 442 5.35 -8.85 20.25
CA GLY A 442 6.77 -9.13 20.04
C GLY A 442 7.35 -8.35 18.87
N ALA A 443 6.58 -8.21 17.79
CA ALA A 443 7.01 -7.43 16.63
C ALA A 443 7.19 -5.96 17.01
N CYS A 444 6.29 -5.39 17.83
CA CYS A 444 6.45 -4.02 18.32
C CYS A 444 7.75 -3.89 19.11
N VAL A 445 8.00 -4.83 20.01
CA VAL A 445 9.22 -4.83 20.83
C VAL A 445 10.47 -4.91 19.94
N MET A 446 10.46 -5.79 18.94
CA MET A 446 11.60 -5.93 18.03
C MET A 446 11.83 -4.67 17.19
N SER A 447 10.76 -4.02 16.75
CA SER A 447 10.92 -2.76 16.00
C SER A 447 11.53 -1.67 16.88
N ILE A 448 11.10 -1.60 18.14
CA ILE A 448 11.67 -0.65 19.11
C ILE A 448 13.15 -0.94 19.34
N PHE A 449 13.51 -2.21 19.47
CA PHE A 449 14.90 -2.62 19.65
C PHE A 449 15.77 -2.16 18.46
N PHE A 450 15.35 -2.45 17.24
CA PHE A 450 16.14 -2.07 16.06
C PHE A 450 16.21 -0.56 15.87
N MET A 451 15.12 0.15 16.14
CA MET A 451 15.15 1.61 16.07
C MET A 451 16.04 2.20 17.16
N GLY A 452 16.07 1.58 18.32
CA GLY A 452 16.96 1.98 19.41
C GLY A 452 18.43 1.89 19.03
N LEU A 453 18.80 0.94 18.16
CA LEU A 453 20.17 0.83 17.67
C LEU A 453 20.58 2.03 16.80
N THR A 454 19.63 2.75 16.23
CA THR A 454 19.90 3.95 15.43
C THR A 454 19.73 5.24 16.23
N TYR A 455 19.17 5.19 17.44
CA TYR A 455 18.80 6.37 18.22
C TYR A 455 20.01 7.23 18.58
N LYS A 456 21.06 6.61 19.07
CA LYS A 456 22.27 7.35 19.49
C LYS A 456 22.91 8.09 18.31
N GLU A 457 23.01 7.43 17.16
CA GLU A 457 23.60 8.05 15.99
C GLU A 457 22.76 9.22 15.49
N GLU A 458 21.43 9.06 15.44
CA GLU A 458 20.54 10.12 15.01
C GLU A 458 20.59 11.31 15.97
N ARG A 459 20.65 11.05 17.27
CA ARG A 459 20.77 12.09 18.30
C ARG A 459 22.08 12.86 18.12
N ALA A 460 23.18 12.15 17.88
CA ALA A 460 24.50 12.80 17.69
C ALA A 460 24.50 13.65 16.42
N ALA A 461 23.88 13.17 15.33
CA ALA A 461 23.82 13.92 14.07
C ALA A 461 23.01 15.21 14.23
N HIS A 462 21.94 15.19 15.02
CA HIS A 462 21.08 16.37 15.19
C HIS A 462 21.60 17.34 16.24
N SER A 463 22.54 16.93 17.07
CA SER A 463 23.15 17.83 18.06
C SER A 463 24.27 18.69 17.46
N LYS A 464 24.75 18.36 16.25
CA LYS A 464 25.74 19.16 15.51
C LYS A 464 25.00 20.16 14.62
#